data_552912b70eec89760824c4a10de83b01
#
_entry.id   552912b70eec89760824c4a10de83b01
#
_cell.length_a   1.000
_cell.length_b   1.000
_cell.length_c   1.000
_cell.angle_alpha   90.00
_cell.angle_beta   90.00
_cell.angle_gamma   90.00
#
_symmetry.space_group_name_H-M   'P 1'
#
loop_
_entity.id
_entity.type
_entity.pdbx_description
1 polymer ?
#
loop_
_entity_poly.entity_id
_entity_poly.type
_entity_poly.pdbx_seq_one_letter_code
_entity_poly.pdbx_strand_id
1 'polypeptide(L)'
;MSDLAQTLSWIADETSLVTELQAGSDVAFDWLVTYYHVSVYNVIYGILSDRTDAADVTQEVFLKAFRGIHAFRRGSSLKTWLYRIAVRESLNHRRWWHRHCRHEVPLDAPLRDDQPAPEIQDSDATPFEQLASRETQAVVHQALAQIPDVYRSAVILRDLEGLSYEETAEVLETSVATVKTRILRGRRALKELLDPVLRAHKASGPERPIVHEIVHQSDSNSTPSRRLGPYGAVLLSGGRGGWR
;
A
#
# COMPACT_ATOMS: atom_id res chain seq x y z
N MET A 1 -5.22 -31.06 -3.84
CA MET A 1 -6.51 -30.53 -3.30
C MET A 1 -6.45 -30.26 -1.79
N SER A 2 -5.57 -30.92 -1.03
CA SER A 2 -5.38 -30.67 0.41
C SER A 2 -4.80 -29.31 0.73
N ASP A 3 -3.85 -28.80 -0.05
CA ASP A 3 -3.15 -27.53 0.23
C ASP A 3 -4.06 -26.29 0.21
N LEU A 4 -4.97 -26.19 -0.75
CA LEU A 4 -5.90 -25.05 -0.82
C LEU A 4 -6.86 -25.01 0.36
N ALA A 5 -7.37 -26.17 0.79
CA ALA A 5 -8.26 -26.25 1.95
C ALA A 5 -7.51 -25.87 3.25
N GLN A 6 -6.26 -26.28 3.38
CA GLN A 6 -5.39 -25.95 4.51
C GLN A 6 -5.02 -24.47 4.53
N THR A 7 -4.67 -23.89 3.38
CA THR A 7 -4.41 -22.46 3.21
C THR A 7 -5.61 -21.59 3.61
N LEU A 8 -6.82 -21.99 3.18
CA LEU A 8 -8.05 -21.28 3.55
C LEU A 8 -8.36 -21.41 5.04
N SER A 9 -8.02 -22.54 5.66
CA SER A 9 -8.21 -22.72 7.10
C SER A 9 -7.29 -21.79 7.91
N TRP A 10 -6.06 -21.54 7.46
CA TRP A 10 -5.13 -20.65 8.13
C TRP A 10 -5.51 -19.17 8.07
N ILE A 11 -6.21 -18.76 7.01
CA ILE A 11 -6.78 -17.41 6.92
C ILE A 11 -7.91 -17.24 7.97
N ALA A 12 -8.68 -18.30 8.21
CA ALA A 12 -9.80 -18.28 9.14
C ALA A 12 -9.38 -18.52 10.59
N ASP A 13 -8.30 -19.29 10.83
CA ASP A 13 -7.81 -19.68 12.16
C ASP A 13 -6.29 -19.51 12.30
N GLU A 14 -5.89 -18.34 12.77
CA GLU A 14 -4.49 -18.04 13.10
C GLU A 14 -3.90 -19.02 14.13
N THR A 15 -4.73 -19.60 14.98
CA THR A 15 -4.30 -20.54 16.01
C THR A 15 -3.71 -21.82 15.42
N SER A 16 -4.37 -22.33 14.39
CA SER A 16 -3.90 -23.50 13.63
C SER A 16 -2.58 -23.20 12.92
N LEU A 17 -2.49 -22.07 12.24
CA LEU A 17 -1.24 -21.63 11.58
C LEU A 17 -0.07 -21.54 12.58
N VAL A 18 -0.27 -20.87 13.71
CA VAL A 18 0.78 -20.73 14.73
C VAL A 18 1.22 -22.07 15.27
N THR A 19 0.30 -23.01 15.44
CA THR A 19 0.63 -24.36 15.93
C THR A 19 1.52 -25.10 14.94
N GLU A 20 1.19 -25.04 13.64
CA GLU A 20 2.00 -25.63 12.56
C GLU A 20 3.38 -24.96 12.44
N LEU A 21 3.42 -23.63 12.53
CA LEU A 21 4.69 -22.89 12.54
C LEU A 21 5.58 -23.29 13.71
N GLN A 22 5.01 -23.46 14.92
CA GLN A 22 5.72 -23.88 16.11
C GLN A 22 6.15 -25.35 16.04
N ALA A 23 5.44 -26.18 15.28
CA ALA A 23 5.83 -27.56 14.98
C ALA A 23 6.96 -27.65 13.94
N GLY A 24 7.35 -26.53 13.31
CA GLY A 24 8.42 -26.49 12.31
C GLY A 24 7.95 -26.89 10.91
N SER A 25 6.67 -26.68 10.59
CA SER A 25 6.12 -26.97 9.27
C SER A 25 6.66 -25.99 8.21
N ASP A 26 7.44 -26.48 7.24
CA ASP A 26 7.95 -25.68 6.12
C ASP A 26 6.80 -25.09 5.29
N VAL A 27 5.73 -25.87 5.08
CA VAL A 27 4.54 -25.42 4.33
C VAL A 27 3.85 -24.25 5.01
N ALA A 28 3.72 -24.28 6.34
CA ALA A 28 3.14 -23.17 7.09
C ALA A 28 4.04 -21.93 7.05
N PHE A 29 5.36 -22.11 7.02
CA PHE A 29 6.30 -21.01 6.91
C PHE A 29 6.32 -20.41 5.51
N ASP A 30 6.29 -21.20 4.45
CA ASP A 30 6.17 -20.74 3.07
C ASP A 30 4.88 -19.93 2.88
N TRP A 31 3.77 -20.39 3.47
CA TRP A 31 2.53 -19.66 3.47
C TRP A 31 2.68 -18.31 4.21
N LEU A 32 3.28 -18.31 5.39
CA LEU A 32 3.52 -17.09 6.18
C LEU A 32 4.30 -16.05 5.36
N VAL A 33 5.39 -16.49 4.73
CA VAL A 33 6.21 -15.61 3.89
C VAL A 33 5.39 -15.08 2.73
N THR A 34 4.74 -15.96 1.97
CA THR A 34 3.95 -15.57 0.79
C THR A 34 2.84 -14.59 1.14
N TYR A 35 2.14 -14.82 2.25
CA TYR A 35 1.00 -13.99 2.66
C TYR A 35 1.42 -12.63 3.22
N TYR A 36 2.50 -12.58 4.02
CA TYR A 36 2.91 -11.35 4.70
C TYR A 36 4.06 -10.59 4.02
N HIS A 37 4.71 -11.16 3.01
CA HIS A 37 5.89 -10.56 2.39
C HIS A 37 5.66 -9.12 1.94
N VAL A 38 4.61 -8.88 1.15
CA VAL A 38 4.31 -7.55 0.59
C VAL A 38 4.02 -6.55 1.71
N SER A 39 3.20 -6.92 2.69
CA SER A 39 2.84 -6.04 3.81
C SER A 39 4.05 -5.71 4.68
N VAL A 40 4.90 -6.70 5.00
CA VAL A 40 6.13 -6.51 5.76
C VAL A 40 7.11 -5.63 4.99
N TYR A 41 7.31 -5.90 3.70
CA TYR A 41 8.14 -5.08 2.83
C TYR A 41 7.66 -3.62 2.78
N ASN A 42 6.36 -3.39 2.63
CA ASN A 42 5.79 -2.04 2.57
C ASN A 42 6.03 -1.25 3.87
N VAL A 43 5.88 -1.89 5.04
CA VAL A 43 6.21 -1.27 6.32
C VAL A 43 7.68 -0.86 6.36
N ILE A 44 8.57 -1.78 6.00
CA ILE A 44 10.03 -1.57 6.03
C ILE A 44 10.42 -0.48 5.03
N TYR A 45 9.95 -0.58 3.79
CA TYR A 45 10.21 0.42 2.75
C TYR A 45 9.69 1.81 3.14
N GLY A 46 8.50 1.89 3.72
CA GLY A 46 7.96 3.14 4.24
C GLY A 46 8.84 3.78 5.32
N ILE A 47 9.54 2.98 6.14
CA ILE A 47 10.46 3.45 7.18
C ILE A 47 11.83 3.81 6.60
N LEU A 48 12.41 2.97 5.75
CA LEU A 48 13.78 3.12 5.25
C LEU A 48 13.86 4.05 4.04
N SER A 49 12.85 4.05 3.19
CA SER A 49 12.77 4.80 1.92
C SER A 49 13.87 4.39 0.91
N ASP A 50 14.49 3.23 1.10
CA ASP A 50 15.44 2.60 0.20
C ASP A 50 14.97 1.18 -0.11
N ARG A 51 14.93 0.80 -1.40
CA ARG A 51 14.39 -0.49 -1.85
C ARG A 51 15.30 -1.65 -1.56
N THR A 52 16.60 -1.45 -1.75
CA THR A 52 17.61 -2.48 -1.51
C THR A 52 17.67 -2.81 -0.02
N ASP A 53 17.79 -1.79 0.82
CA ASP A 53 17.77 -1.95 2.27
C ASP A 53 16.45 -2.58 2.74
N ALA A 54 15.31 -2.20 2.13
CA ALA A 54 14.02 -2.77 2.49
C ALA A 54 13.93 -4.27 2.13
N ALA A 55 14.47 -4.69 0.99
CA ALA A 55 14.51 -6.09 0.61
C ALA A 55 15.38 -6.92 1.57
N ASP A 56 16.56 -6.43 1.90
CA ASP A 56 17.50 -7.10 2.81
C ASP A 56 16.91 -7.21 4.23
N VAL A 57 16.35 -6.12 4.75
CA VAL A 57 15.71 -6.13 6.07
C VAL A 57 14.46 -7.01 6.08
N THR A 58 13.71 -7.11 4.97
CA THR A 58 12.56 -8.03 4.87
C THR A 58 13.00 -9.49 5.03
N GLN A 59 14.07 -9.90 4.37
CA GLN A 59 14.63 -11.24 4.53
C GLN A 59 15.04 -11.51 5.99
N GLU A 60 15.75 -10.54 6.61
CA GLU A 60 16.18 -10.66 8.00
C GLU A 60 14.99 -10.77 8.98
N VAL A 61 13.88 -10.06 8.71
CA VAL A 61 12.64 -10.15 9.50
C VAL A 61 12.08 -11.56 9.45
N PHE A 62 11.96 -12.17 8.27
CA PHE A 62 11.44 -13.55 8.15
C PHE A 62 12.38 -14.58 8.76
N LEU A 63 13.71 -14.40 8.64
CA LEU A 63 14.67 -15.25 9.34
C LEU A 63 14.54 -15.16 10.86
N LYS A 64 14.31 -13.95 11.39
CA LYS A 64 14.06 -13.74 12.83
C LYS A 64 12.71 -14.31 13.27
N ALA A 65 11.70 -14.18 12.42
CA ALA A 65 10.39 -14.78 12.66
C ALA A 65 10.51 -16.31 12.71
N PHE A 66 11.20 -16.94 11.77
CA PHE A 66 11.44 -18.38 11.77
C PHE A 66 12.12 -18.86 13.07
N ARG A 67 13.19 -18.16 13.47
CA ARG A 67 13.90 -18.52 14.71
C ARG A 67 13.09 -18.23 15.99
N GLY A 68 12.24 -17.20 15.95
CA GLY A 68 11.53 -16.70 17.12
C GLY A 68 10.13 -17.27 17.32
N ILE A 69 9.56 -17.99 16.34
CA ILE A 69 8.16 -18.43 16.37
C ILE A 69 7.85 -19.36 17.55
N HIS A 70 8.81 -20.17 17.98
CA HIS A 70 8.66 -21.06 19.13
C HIS A 70 8.42 -20.29 20.44
N ALA A 71 8.90 -19.06 20.55
CA ALA A 71 8.71 -18.17 21.69
C ALA A 71 7.44 -17.30 21.59
N PHE A 72 6.73 -17.35 20.48
CA PHE A 72 5.50 -16.59 20.29
C PHE A 72 4.37 -17.09 21.21
N ARG A 73 3.91 -16.23 22.12
CA ARG A 73 2.97 -16.59 23.20
C ARG A 73 1.50 -16.23 22.94
N ARG A 74 1.15 -15.88 21.69
CA ARG A 74 -0.23 -15.49 21.31
C ARG A 74 -0.82 -14.33 22.15
N GLY A 75 0.02 -13.49 22.72
CA GLY A 75 -0.43 -12.27 23.42
C GLY A 75 -0.87 -11.16 22.48
N SER A 76 -0.58 -11.32 21.18
CA SER A 76 -0.96 -10.44 20.07
C SER A 76 -1.26 -11.28 18.84
N SER A 77 -1.79 -10.63 17.77
CA SER A 77 -1.90 -11.30 16.47
C SER A 77 -0.51 -11.59 15.89
N LEU A 78 -0.43 -12.59 15.03
CA LEU A 78 0.80 -12.92 14.29
C LEU A 78 1.26 -11.75 13.43
N LYS A 79 0.31 -11.02 12.82
CA LYS A 79 0.55 -9.78 12.07
C LYS A 79 1.23 -8.73 12.94
N THR A 80 0.69 -8.44 14.11
CA THR A 80 1.24 -7.47 15.07
C THR A 80 2.65 -7.86 15.51
N TRP A 81 2.88 -9.14 15.76
CA TRP A 81 4.19 -9.65 16.14
C TRP A 81 5.22 -9.52 15.01
N LEU A 82 4.87 -9.86 13.76
CA LEU A 82 5.73 -9.67 12.60
C LEU A 82 6.08 -8.19 12.39
N TYR A 83 5.10 -7.30 12.51
CA TYR A 83 5.33 -5.86 12.33
C TYR A 83 6.21 -5.28 13.46
N ARG A 84 6.14 -5.82 14.67
CA ARG A 84 7.08 -5.44 15.74
C ARG A 84 8.51 -5.79 15.36
N ILE A 85 8.75 -6.97 14.79
CA ILE A 85 10.07 -7.37 14.28
C ILE A 85 10.48 -6.42 13.16
N ALA A 86 9.62 -6.18 12.17
CA ALA A 86 9.88 -5.33 11.01
C ALA A 86 10.27 -3.90 11.40
N VAL A 87 9.49 -3.26 12.28
CA VAL A 87 9.78 -1.90 12.76
C VAL A 87 11.09 -1.85 13.54
N ARG A 88 11.32 -2.82 14.43
CA ARG A 88 12.56 -2.91 15.21
C ARG A 88 13.79 -3.01 14.29
N GLU A 89 13.76 -3.93 13.33
CA GLU A 89 14.87 -4.13 12.41
C GLU A 89 15.10 -2.92 11.50
N SER A 90 14.04 -2.32 10.97
CA SER A 90 14.14 -1.09 10.18
C SER A 90 14.80 0.05 10.96
N LEU A 91 14.36 0.28 12.19
CA LEU A 91 14.93 1.33 13.03
C LEU A 91 16.37 1.02 13.48
N ASN A 92 16.72 -0.26 13.67
CA ASN A 92 18.09 -0.69 13.96
C ASN A 92 19.01 -0.47 12.75
N HIS A 93 18.58 -0.89 11.55
CA HIS A 93 19.28 -0.70 10.30
C HIS A 93 19.56 0.79 10.05
N ARG A 94 18.54 1.64 10.16
CA ARG A 94 18.67 3.08 10.00
C ARG A 94 19.62 3.72 11.01
N ARG A 95 19.56 3.30 12.29
CA ARG A 95 20.52 3.77 13.32
C ARG A 95 21.95 3.32 13.02
N TRP A 96 22.13 2.10 12.53
CA TRP A 96 23.43 1.58 12.11
C TRP A 96 23.98 2.40 10.95
N TRP A 97 23.15 2.61 9.90
CA TRP A 97 23.53 3.39 8.73
C TRP A 97 23.93 4.82 9.09
N HIS A 98 23.15 5.51 9.91
CA HIS A 98 23.48 6.87 10.38
C HIS A 98 24.80 6.94 11.17
N ARG A 99 25.20 5.89 11.86
CA ARG A 99 26.45 5.86 12.61
C ARG A 99 27.67 5.56 11.75
N HIS A 100 27.51 4.71 10.71
CA HIS A 100 28.64 4.17 9.95
C HIS A 100 28.80 4.79 8.57
N CYS A 101 27.72 5.17 7.88
CA CYS A 101 27.76 5.63 6.50
C CYS A 101 27.60 7.14 6.33
N ARG A 102 27.23 7.88 7.38
CA ARG A 102 27.02 9.34 7.30
C ARG A 102 28.29 10.14 6.96
N HIS A 103 29.47 9.57 7.13
CA HIS A 103 30.75 10.21 6.82
C HIS A 103 31.24 9.98 5.38
N GLU A 104 30.62 9.07 4.61
CA GLU A 104 31.13 8.62 3.31
C GLU A 104 30.25 9.00 2.11
N VAL A 105 29.08 9.61 2.32
CA VAL A 105 28.18 9.94 1.20
C VAL A 105 28.40 11.39 0.79
N PRO A 106 28.89 11.66 -0.46
CA PRO A 106 28.83 12.97 -1.08
C PRO A 106 27.37 13.43 -1.17
N LEU A 107 27.12 14.72 -0.98
CA LEU A 107 25.79 15.35 -1.00
C LEU A 107 25.02 15.18 -2.32
N ASP A 108 25.68 14.68 -3.36
CA ASP A 108 25.20 14.52 -4.74
C ASP A 108 25.03 13.05 -5.17
N ALA A 109 24.81 12.11 -4.24
CA ALA A 109 24.47 10.76 -4.66
C ALA A 109 23.10 10.76 -5.35
N PRO A 110 23.01 10.39 -6.66
CA PRO A 110 21.72 10.30 -7.33
C PRO A 110 20.85 9.28 -6.63
N LEU A 111 19.57 9.63 -6.46
CA LEU A 111 18.54 8.68 -6.01
C LEU A 111 18.64 7.42 -6.88
N ARG A 112 19.15 6.33 -6.30
CA ARG A 112 19.37 5.09 -7.02
C ARG A 112 18.06 4.40 -7.29
N ASP A 113 17.85 4.24 -8.57
CA ASP A 113 17.17 3.18 -9.29
C ASP A 113 15.65 3.05 -9.21
N ASP A 114 15.05 3.33 -10.39
CA ASP A 114 13.64 3.24 -10.78
C ASP A 114 13.13 1.79 -10.99
N GLN A 115 13.52 0.82 -10.18
CA GLN A 115 12.87 -0.47 -10.30
C GLN A 115 11.52 -0.47 -9.55
N PRO A 116 10.43 -0.91 -10.20
CA PRO A 116 9.11 -0.92 -9.57
C PRO A 116 9.12 -1.82 -8.32
N ALA A 117 8.52 -1.32 -7.24
CA ALA A 117 8.23 -2.15 -6.06
C ALA A 117 7.44 -3.39 -6.48
N PRO A 118 7.51 -4.52 -5.73
CA PRO A 118 6.61 -5.63 -5.95
C PRO A 118 5.18 -5.12 -5.76
N GLU A 119 4.48 -4.94 -6.88
CA GLU A 119 3.11 -4.46 -6.92
C GLU A 119 2.16 -5.63 -6.62
N ILE A 120 1.20 -5.35 -5.73
CA ILE A 120 -0.10 -6.02 -5.86
C ILE A 120 -0.71 -5.41 -7.11
N GLN A 121 -0.61 -6.11 -8.25
CA GLN A 121 -1.28 -5.71 -9.47
C GLN A 121 -2.78 -5.86 -9.21
N ASP A 122 -3.45 -4.72 -9.11
CA ASP A 122 -4.89 -4.68 -9.33
C ASP A 122 -5.08 -5.00 -10.82
N SER A 123 -5.50 -6.23 -11.12
CA SER A 123 -5.51 -6.83 -12.46
C SER A 123 -6.43 -6.08 -13.44
N ASP A 124 -7.27 -5.18 -12.94
CA ASP A 124 -8.29 -4.48 -13.72
C ASP A 124 -7.96 -3.01 -14.01
N ALA A 125 -6.86 -2.47 -13.46
CA ALA A 125 -6.47 -1.08 -13.67
C ALA A 125 -5.82 -0.87 -15.06
N THR A 126 -6.23 0.19 -15.75
CA THR A 126 -5.64 0.57 -17.04
C THR A 126 -4.17 0.99 -16.86
N PRO A 127 -3.32 0.90 -17.93
CA PRO A 127 -1.92 1.36 -17.85
C PRO A 127 -1.77 2.81 -17.39
N PHE A 128 -2.74 3.66 -17.69
CA PHE A 128 -2.76 5.06 -17.25
C PHE A 128 -3.05 5.18 -15.74
N GLU A 129 -4.01 4.41 -15.22
CA GLU A 129 -4.31 4.38 -13.78
C GLU A 129 -3.15 3.80 -12.97
N GLN A 130 -2.47 2.79 -13.50
CA GLN A 130 -1.27 2.23 -12.89
C GLN A 130 -0.14 3.27 -12.81
N LEU A 131 0.10 4.03 -13.88
CA LEU A 131 1.12 5.09 -13.89
C LEU A 131 0.77 6.20 -12.89
N ALA A 132 -0.47 6.68 -12.89
CA ALA A 132 -0.94 7.70 -11.94
C ALA A 132 -0.86 7.22 -10.48
N SER A 133 -1.12 5.93 -10.25
CA SER A 133 -0.95 5.30 -8.93
C SER A 133 0.52 5.29 -8.50
N ARG A 134 1.44 4.93 -9.40
CA ARG A 134 2.89 4.91 -9.13
C ARG A 134 3.44 6.30 -8.80
N GLU A 135 3.06 7.31 -9.56
CA GLU A 135 3.46 8.70 -9.29
C GLU A 135 2.94 9.16 -7.93
N THR A 136 1.68 8.86 -7.61
CA THR A 136 1.09 9.20 -6.32
C THR A 136 1.80 8.48 -5.18
N GLN A 137 2.11 7.19 -5.33
CA GLN A 137 2.85 6.42 -4.34
C GLN A 137 4.25 7.00 -4.11
N ALA A 138 4.98 7.35 -5.19
CA ALA A 138 6.31 7.96 -5.08
C ALA A 138 6.26 9.28 -4.30
N VAL A 139 5.29 10.14 -4.57
CA VAL A 139 5.09 11.41 -3.83
C VAL A 139 4.82 11.16 -2.36
N VAL A 140 3.96 10.19 -2.02
CA VAL A 140 3.66 9.82 -0.63
C VAL A 140 4.91 9.29 0.08
N HIS A 141 5.68 8.41 -0.58
CA HIS A 141 6.93 7.88 0.00
C HIS A 141 7.97 8.97 0.21
N GLN A 142 8.13 9.91 -0.72
CA GLN A 142 9.03 11.06 -0.55
C GLN A 142 8.61 11.95 0.62
N ALA A 143 7.32 12.20 0.78
CA ALA A 143 6.79 12.95 1.91
C ALA A 143 7.02 12.20 3.25
N LEU A 144 6.77 10.89 3.27
CA LEU A 144 7.05 10.04 4.45
C LEU A 144 8.54 10.08 4.83
N ALA A 145 9.45 10.08 3.86
CA ALA A 145 10.88 10.13 4.11
C ALA A 145 11.33 11.40 4.87
N GLN A 146 10.58 12.49 4.74
CA GLN A 146 10.87 13.77 5.41
C GLN A 146 10.30 13.86 6.83
N ILE A 147 9.44 12.94 7.24
CA ILE A 147 8.85 12.94 8.59
C ILE A 147 9.79 12.23 9.58
N PRO A 148 9.93 12.72 10.82
CA PRO A 148 10.68 12.01 11.86
C PRO A 148 10.21 10.58 12.07
N ASP A 149 11.11 9.63 12.25
CA ASP A 149 10.88 8.19 12.34
C ASP A 149 9.76 7.79 13.31
N VAL A 150 9.69 8.45 14.46
CA VAL A 150 8.69 8.19 15.50
C VAL A 150 7.27 8.54 15.07
N TYR A 151 7.11 9.47 14.15
CA TYR A 151 5.79 9.82 13.58
C TYR A 151 5.51 9.01 12.33
N ARG A 152 6.54 8.81 11.48
CA ARG A 152 6.47 8.03 10.25
C ARG A 152 5.98 6.61 10.51
N SER A 153 6.64 5.86 11.40
CA SER A 153 6.25 4.49 11.74
C SER A 153 4.83 4.40 12.28
N ALA A 154 4.38 5.38 13.09
CA ALA A 154 3.02 5.39 13.61
C ALA A 154 1.97 5.62 12.51
N VAL A 155 2.25 6.50 11.54
CA VAL A 155 1.36 6.77 10.40
C VAL A 155 1.32 5.56 9.45
N ILE A 156 2.47 4.96 9.14
CA ILE A 156 2.53 3.77 8.28
C ILE A 156 1.67 2.65 8.87
N LEU A 157 1.88 2.30 10.12
CA LEU A 157 1.15 1.20 10.76
C LEU A 157 -0.35 1.48 10.84
N ARG A 158 -0.75 2.72 11.15
CA ARG A 158 -2.16 3.07 11.30
C ARG A 158 -2.88 3.33 9.99
N ASP A 159 -2.28 4.13 9.10
CA ASP A 159 -2.97 4.68 7.94
C ASP A 159 -2.73 3.86 6.66
N LEU A 160 -1.59 3.20 6.53
CA LEU A 160 -1.29 2.35 5.38
C LEU A 160 -1.62 0.87 5.67
N GLU A 161 -1.25 0.37 6.86
CA GLU A 161 -1.44 -1.04 7.20
C GLU A 161 -2.75 -1.32 7.97
N GLY A 162 -3.47 -0.28 8.36
CA GLY A 162 -4.80 -0.37 8.95
C GLY A 162 -4.86 -0.89 10.38
N LEU A 163 -3.74 -0.91 11.13
CA LEU A 163 -3.73 -1.37 12.53
C LEU A 163 -4.61 -0.46 13.41
N SER A 164 -5.21 -1.03 14.45
CA SER A 164 -5.85 -0.24 15.53
C SER A 164 -4.81 0.60 16.29
N TYR A 165 -5.27 1.53 17.12
CA TYR A 165 -4.38 2.30 17.99
C TYR A 165 -3.67 1.41 19.00
N GLU A 166 -4.38 0.39 19.48
CA GLU A 166 -3.91 -0.61 20.44
C GLU A 166 -2.82 -1.48 19.81
N GLU A 167 -3.07 -2.05 18.64
CA GLU A 167 -2.07 -2.83 17.90
C GLU A 167 -0.84 -1.98 17.52
N THR A 168 -1.07 -0.74 17.07
CA THR A 168 0.04 0.19 16.78
C THR A 168 0.88 0.48 18.04
N ALA A 169 0.23 0.64 19.19
CA ALA A 169 0.91 0.85 20.47
C ALA A 169 1.75 -0.37 20.87
N GLU A 170 1.21 -1.55 20.60
CA GLU A 170 1.90 -2.82 20.84
C GLU A 170 3.12 -2.98 19.93
N VAL A 171 2.98 -2.71 18.60
CA VAL A 171 4.09 -2.76 17.65
C VAL A 171 5.18 -1.76 18.02
N LEU A 172 4.82 -0.53 18.41
CA LEU A 172 5.76 0.54 18.75
C LEU A 172 6.25 0.50 20.20
N GLU A 173 5.82 -0.49 20.98
CA GLU A 173 6.18 -0.67 22.41
C GLU A 173 5.96 0.61 23.21
N THR A 174 4.79 1.25 23.05
CA THR A 174 4.46 2.54 23.68
C THR A 174 2.99 2.61 24.09
N SER A 175 2.58 3.69 24.78
CA SER A 175 1.17 3.86 25.16
C SER A 175 0.29 4.29 23.99
N VAL A 176 -1.00 3.90 24.03
CA VAL A 176 -2.02 4.33 23.06
C VAL A 176 -2.13 5.85 22.98
N ALA A 177 -2.00 6.56 24.12
CA ALA A 177 -2.02 8.02 24.16
C ALA A 177 -0.84 8.62 23.36
N THR A 178 0.35 8.01 23.48
CA THR A 178 1.54 8.40 22.72
C THR A 178 1.35 8.15 21.23
N VAL A 179 0.77 7.00 20.86
CA VAL A 179 0.46 6.67 19.45
C VAL A 179 -0.49 7.69 18.84
N LYS A 180 -1.60 8.01 19.51
CA LYS A 180 -2.55 9.03 19.04
C LYS A 180 -1.85 10.36 18.75
N THR A 181 -0.96 10.79 19.65
CA THR A 181 -0.20 12.03 19.48
C THR A 181 0.78 11.93 18.31
N ARG A 182 1.50 10.82 18.17
CA ARG A 182 2.45 10.59 17.06
C ARG A 182 1.73 10.59 15.70
N ILE A 183 0.59 9.93 15.60
CA ILE A 183 -0.23 9.89 14.37
C ILE A 183 -0.73 11.31 14.03
N LEU A 184 -1.26 12.04 15.00
CA LEU A 184 -1.73 13.41 14.78
C LEU A 184 -0.62 14.32 14.24
N ARG A 185 0.57 14.26 14.84
CA ARG A 185 1.73 15.04 14.39
C ARG A 185 2.25 14.58 13.03
N GLY A 186 2.27 13.29 12.79
CA GLY A 186 2.68 12.72 11.50
C GLY A 186 1.75 13.11 10.37
N ARG A 187 0.43 13.01 10.57
CA ARG A 187 -0.58 13.45 9.59
C ARG A 187 -0.49 14.94 9.29
N ARG A 188 -0.23 15.77 10.31
CA ARG A 188 -0.04 17.21 10.13
C ARG A 188 1.19 17.49 9.27
N ALA A 189 2.33 16.85 9.57
CA ALA A 189 3.56 17.00 8.79
C ALA A 189 3.36 16.50 7.34
N LEU A 190 2.70 15.35 7.13
CA LEU A 190 2.34 14.86 5.81
C LEU A 190 1.49 15.85 5.03
N LYS A 191 0.47 16.40 5.67
CA LYS A 191 -0.39 17.38 5.03
C LYS A 191 0.39 18.61 4.56
N GLU A 192 1.27 19.15 5.42
CA GLU A 192 2.11 20.31 5.07
C GLU A 192 3.02 20.02 3.86
N LEU A 193 3.52 18.79 3.72
CA LEU A 193 4.36 18.36 2.59
C LEU A 193 3.56 18.06 1.32
N LEU A 194 2.37 17.47 1.45
CA LEU A 194 1.57 17.04 0.30
C LEU A 194 0.66 18.16 -0.25
N ASP A 195 0.20 19.11 0.57
CA ASP A 195 -0.70 20.20 0.13
C ASP A 195 -0.18 20.97 -1.08
N PRO A 196 1.12 21.36 -1.18
CA PRO A 196 1.67 22.05 -2.36
C PRO A 196 1.58 21.19 -3.63
N VAL A 197 1.92 19.90 -3.52
CA VAL A 197 1.92 18.96 -4.65
C VAL A 197 0.50 18.72 -5.15
N LEU A 198 -0.43 18.50 -4.24
CA LEU A 198 -1.85 18.28 -4.57
C LEU A 198 -2.50 19.53 -5.20
N ARG A 199 -2.09 20.73 -4.78
CA ARG A 199 -2.56 21.98 -5.41
C ARG A 199 -1.99 22.13 -6.82
N ALA A 200 -0.70 21.84 -7.02
CA ALA A 200 -0.07 21.86 -8.34
C ALA A 200 -0.76 20.87 -9.29
N HIS A 201 -1.05 19.66 -8.82
CA HIS A 201 -1.75 18.63 -9.61
C HIS A 201 -3.19 19.03 -9.99
N LYS A 202 -3.90 19.70 -9.08
CA LYS A 202 -5.23 20.26 -9.39
C LYS A 202 -5.19 21.42 -10.35
N ALA A 203 -4.12 22.23 -10.35
CA ALA A 203 -3.94 23.35 -11.26
C ALA A 203 -3.55 22.88 -12.67
N SER A 204 -2.88 21.72 -12.76
CA SER A 204 -2.49 21.05 -14.01
C SER A 204 -3.56 20.07 -14.51
N GLY A 205 -4.84 20.33 -14.22
CA GLY A 205 -5.96 19.46 -14.60
C GLY A 205 -5.79 18.89 -16.02
N PRO A 206 -6.35 17.70 -16.34
CA PRO A 206 -6.15 17.09 -17.66
C PRO A 206 -6.47 18.12 -18.72
N GLU A 207 -5.48 18.48 -19.55
CA GLU A 207 -5.72 19.21 -20.78
C GLU A 207 -6.82 18.46 -21.52
N ARG A 208 -8.01 19.07 -21.58
CA ARG A 208 -9.05 18.60 -22.49
C ARG A 208 -8.37 18.54 -23.86
N PRO A 209 -8.37 17.39 -24.54
CA PRO A 209 -7.91 17.38 -25.91
C PRO A 209 -8.68 18.46 -26.64
N ILE A 210 -7.97 19.44 -27.19
CA ILE A 210 -8.52 20.43 -28.09
C ILE A 210 -9.00 19.61 -29.30
N VAL A 211 -10.28 19.25 -29.28
CA VAL A 211 -10.93 18.73 -30.45
C VAL A 211 -10.89 19.92 -31.42
N HIS A 212 -9.93 19.88 -32.33
CA HIS A 212 -9.97 20.77 -33.50
C HIS A 212 -11.30 20.49 -34.17
N GLU A 213 -12.23 21.39 -33.96
CA GLU A 213 -13.45 21.51 -34.73
C GLU A 213 -13.02 21.73 -36.18
N ILE A 214 -12.92 20.64 -36.93
CA ILE A 214 -12.77 20.68 -38.37
C ILE A 214 -14.08 21.26 -38.88
N VAL A 215 -14.09 22.58 -39.06
CA VAL A 215 -15.12 23.29 -39.81
C VAL A 215 -15.04 22.78 -41.26
N HIS A 216 -15.80 21.74 -41.56
CA HIS A 216 -16.16 21.43 -42.93
C HIS A 216 -17.07 22.54 -43.44
N GLN A 217 -16.48 23.49 -44.14
CA GLN A 217 -17.20 24.22 -45.17
C GLN A 217 -17.62 23.23 -46.26
N SER A 218 -18.85 22.85 -46.24
CA SER A 218 -19.48 22.19 -47.36
C SER A 218 -20.56 23.09 -47.92
N ASP A 219 -20.33 23.37 -49.17
CA ASP A 219 -21.16 24.15 -50.07
C ASP A 219 -22.62 23.72 -50.11
N SER A 220 -23.43 24.76 -50.20
CA SER A 220 -24.83 24.72 -50.56
C SER A 220 -25.05 24.04 -51.92
N ASN A 221 -25.86 22.95 -51.96
CA ASN A 221 -26.90 22.89 -53.00
C ASN A 221 -27.89 21.70 -52.79
N SER A 222 -29.20 22.02 -53.01
CA SER A 222 -30.27 21.15 -53.49
C SER A 222 -31.00 20.20 -52.53
N THR A 223 -32.21 20.65 -52.15
CA THR A 223 -33.44 19.92 -51.79
C THR A 223 -33.92 18.99 -52.94
N PRO A 224 -35.01 18.12 -52.83
CA PRO A 224 -35.83 17.70 -51.66
C PRO A 224 -36.25 16.21 -51.63
N SER A 225 -37.07 15.87 -50.61
CA SER A 225 -38.11 14.85 -50.61
C SER A 225 -37.75 13.37 -50.37
N ARG A 226 -38.15 12.85 -49.22
CA ARG A 226 -39.27 11.90 -49.12
C ARG A 226 -39.54 11.48 -47.67
N ARG A 227 -40.83 11.54 -47.36
CA ARG A 227 -41.47 11.01 -46.13
C ARG A 227 -41.46 9.47 -46.16
N LEU A 228 -41.58 8.95 -44.93
CA LEU A 228 -42.27 7.75 -44.44
C LEU A 228 -41.49 7.27 -43.23
N GLY A 229 -41.98 7.22 -42.04
CA GLY A 229 -43.21 6.77 -41.44
C GLY A 229 -42.86 5.67 -40.41
N PRO A 230 -43.64 5.48 -39.36
CA PRO A 230 -43.16 5.14 -38.02
C PRO A 230 -43.42 3.67 -37.67
N TYR A 231 -42.70 3.14 -36.70
CA TYR A 231 -43.02 1.95 -35.88
C TYR A 231 -41.81 1.75 -34.96
N GLY A 232 -41.89 1.51 -33.67
CA GLY A 232 -42.99 1.14 -32.83
C GLY A 232 -42.41 1.02 -31.41
N ALA A 233 -43.14 1.50 -30.48
CA ALA A 233 -42.89 1.33 -29.05
C ALA A 233 -43.15 -0.14 -28.65
N VAL A 234 -42.32 -0.67 -27.75
CA VAL A 234 -42.73 -1.79 -26.87
C VAL A 234 -42.31 -1.47 -25.45
N LEU A 235 -43.30 -1.15 -24.66
CA LEU A 235 -43.35 -1.20 -23.22
C LEU A 235 -43.46 -2.65 -22.73
N LEU A 236 -42.77 -2.97 -21.65
CA LEU A 236 -43.17 -3.96 -20.63
C LEU A 236 -42.34 -3.64 -19.40
N SER A 237 -42.83 -2.92 -18.36
CA SER A 237 -43.76 -3.23 -17.28
C SER A 237 -43.44 -4.51 -16.51
N GLY A 238 -43.12 -4.33 -15.24
CA GLY A 238 -43.67 -5.19 -14.22
C GLY A 238 -42.68 -6.02 -13.40
N GLY A 239 -42.68 -5.79 -12.10
CA GLY A 239 -42.24 -6.81 -11.16
C GLY A 239 -41.74 -6.30 -9.79
N ARG A 240 -42.67 -5.85 -8.96
CA ARG A 240 -42.46 -5.70 -7.49
C ARG A 240 -42.51 -7.06 -6.80
N GLY A 241 -41.71 -7.19 -5.77
CA GLY A 241 -41.76 -8.19 -4.69
C GLY A 241 -40.46 -8.09 -3.92
N GLY A 242 -40.33 -7.64 -2.69
CA GLY A 242 -41.12 -7.70 -1.49
C GLY A 242 -40.98 -9.01 -0.74
N TRP A 243 -40.19 -9.06 0.34
CA TRP A 243 -40.29 -9.98 1.52
C TRP A 243 -39.10 -9.67 2.43
N ARG A 244 -39.39 -9.24 3.54
CA ARG A 244 -39.39 -9.48 5.01
C ARG A 244 -38.01 -9.68 5.58
#